data_0966f52f3a4286f08c766bacdc062c3e
#
_entry.id   0966f52f3a4286f08c766bacdc062c3e
#
_cell.length_a   1.000
_cell.length_b   1.000
_cell.length_c   1.000
_cell.angle_alpha   90.00
_cell.angle_beta   90.00
_cell.angle_gamma   90.00
#
_symmetry.space_group_name_H-M   'P 1'
#
loop_
_entity.id
_entity.type
_entity.pdbx_description
1 polymer ?
#
loop_
_entity_poly.entity_id
_entity_poly.type
_entity_poly.pdbx_seq_one_letter_code
_entity_poly.pdbx_strand_id
1 'polypeptide(L)'
;MRLTVLGCAGSGPGPTSPASSYLITAGDTRLLVDLGNGSFGVLQRHLDPWLLDAVVLSHLHADHCADMTNLVVHRRYHPDAPADVAPLPVFGPADTPARLAYAYAASPEERASTDLSDVLAFRKAADGGTVGDLTLRTVPVAHPVEAYAVRVEHGGASLVYSGDTGPCADLVELAEGADVLLCEASWPHVVPGRWTEPPGDLHMSGRQAGEHAAAAGVGRLLLTHIPTWCDPAELLAEAQAAFAGPVEVVAPDAVYEV
;
A
#
# COMPACT_ATOMS: atom_id res chain seq x y z
N MET A 1 3.83 14.03 -10.29
CA MET A 1 4.00 12.68 -9.69
C MET A 1 2.91 11.78 -10.21
N ARG A 2 3.16 10.49 -10.39
CA ARG A 2 2.19 9.57 -11.00
C ARG A 2 2.01 8.32 -10.14
N LEU A 3 0.76 7.93 -9.92
CA LEU A 3 0.35 6.70 -9.26
C LEU A 3 -0.12 5.69 -10.31
N THR A 4 0.45 4.48 -10.33
CA THR A 4 -0.06 3.34 -11.11
C THR A 4 -0.55 2.26 -10.15
N VAL A 5 -1.78 1.82 -10.31
CA VAL A 5 -2.39 0.76 -9.48
C VAL A 5 -2.03 -0.60 -10.05
N LEU A 6 -1.25 -1.39 -9.32
CA LEU A 6 -0.87 -2.75 -9.72
C LEU A 6 -1.87 -3.79 -9.21
N GLY A 7 -2.45 -3.53 -8.04
CA GLY A 7 -3.48 -4.32 -7.40
C GLY A 7 -4.21 -3.51 -6.34
N CYS A 8 -5.49 -3.76 -6.17
CA CYS A 8 -6.36 -3.00 -5.27
C CYS A 8 -7.45 -3.85 -4.58
N ALA A 9 -7.38 -5.19 -4.70
CA ALA A 9 -8.27 -6.06 -3.97
C ALA A 9 -7.86 -6.17 -2.49
N GLY A 10 -8.82 -6.00 -1.59
CA GLY A 10 -8.65 -6.13 -0.15
C GLY A 10 -8.74 -7.57 0.33
N SER A 11 -8.07 -7.88 1.43
CA SER A 11 -8.01 -9.20 2.10
C SER A 11 -7.41 -10.32 1.25
N GLY A 12 -7.07 -10.06 0.01
CA GLY A 12 -6.47 -11.02 -0.93
C GLY A 12 -6.83 -10.75 -2.39
N PRO A 13 -6.18 -11.41 -3.34
CA PRO A 13 -6.41 -11.19 -4.76
C PRO A 13 -7.78 -11.71 -5.19
N GLY A 14 -8.37 -11.03 -6.16
CA GLY A 14 -9.57 -11.45 -6.85
C GLY A 14 -9.32 -11.87 -8.29
N PRO A 15 -10.38 -12.31 -9.00
CA PRO A 15 -10.25 -12.74 -10.40
C PRO A 15 -9.88 -11.59 -11.35
N THR A 16 -10.12 -10.33 -10.96
CA THR A 16 -9.90 -9.15 -11.77
C THR A 16 -8.82 -8.22 -11.22
N SER A 17 -8.32 -8.46 -10.00
CA SER A 17 -7.30 -7.62 -9.37
C SER A 17 -6.39 -8.45 -8.47
N PRO A 18 -5.07 -8.29 -8.54
CA PRO A 18 -4.18 -8.65 -7.44
C PRO A 18 -4.52 -7.92 -6.15
N ALA A 19 -3.93 -8.38 -5.05
CA ALA A 19 -3.97 -7.67 -3.77
C ALA A 19 -3.17 -6.36 -3.82
N SER A 20 -3.21 -5.58 -2.74
CA SER A 20 -2.71 -4.21 -2.67
C SER A 20 -1.27 -4.05 -3.15
N SER A 21 -1.08 -3.20 -4.15
CA SER A 21 0.24 -2.77 -4.62
C SER A 21 0.13 -1.54 -5.53
N TYR A 22 1.00 -0.55 -5.30
CA TYR A 22 0.94 0.74 -5.97
C TYR A 22 2.34 1.20 -6.35
N LEU A 23 2.53 1.58 -7.62
CA LEU A 23 3.78 2.13 -8.11
C LEU A 23 3.66 3.66 -8.20
N ILE A 24 4.53 4.36 -7.48
CA ILE A 24 4.63 5.82 -7.51
C ILE A 24 5.89 6.20 -8.26
N THR A 25 5.75 7.06 -9.27
CA THR A 25 6.88 7.55 -10.07
C THR A 25 6.94 9.07 -10.09
N ALA A 26 8.16 9.63 -9.93
CA ALA A 26 8.42 11.06 -10.04
C ALA A 26 9.83 11.26 -10.59
N GLY A 27 9.94 11.94 -11.72
CA GLY A 27 11.23 12.00 -12.44
C GLY A 27 11.75 10.59 -12.74
N ASP A 28 12.98 10.32 -12.29
CA ASP A 28 13.60 9.00 -12.41
C ASP A 28 13.40 8.11 -11.17
N THR A 29 12.67 8.59 -10.16
CA THR A 29 12.42 7.83 -8.92
C THR A 29 11.19 6.93 -9.04
N ARG A 30 11.32 5.67 -8.58
CA ARG A 30 10.31 4.62 -8.63
C ARG A 30 10.16 3.96 -7.26
N LEU A 31 9.07 4.29 -6.60
CA LEU A 31 8.71 3.79 -5.28
C LEU A 31 7.57 2.79 -5.41
N LEU A 32 7.75 1.61 -4.88
CA LEU A 32 6.66 0.63 -4.74
C LEU A 32 6.06 0.73 -3.33
N VAL A 33 4.75 0.83 -3.22
CA VAL A 33 4.01 0.81 -1.96
C VAL A 33 3.18 -0.45 -1.91
N ASP A 34 3.47 -1.32 -0.97
CA ASP A 34 2.99 -2.69 -0.82
C ASP A 34 3.29 -3.59 -2.05
N LEU A 35 3.34 -4.89 -1.81
CA LEU A 35 3.51 -5.91 -2.86
C LEU A 35 2.74 -7.18 -2.43
N GLY A 36 1.41 -7.06 -2.48
CA GLY A 36 0.50 -8.14 -2.16
C GLY A 36 0.49 -9.24 -3.22
N ASN A 37 -0.11 -10.36 -2.88
CA ASN A 37 -0.09 -11.54 -3.72
C ASN A 37 -0.73 -11.31 -5.10
N GLY A 38 -0.02 -11.76 -6.14
CA GLY A 38 -0.35 -11.62 -7.55
C GLY A 38 0.16 -10.32 -8.20
N SER A 39 0.62 -9.33 -7.41
CA SER A 39 0.99 -8.01 -7.92
C SER A 39 2.40 -7.94 -8.52
N PHE A 40 3.32 -8.85 -8.15
CA PHE A 40 4.65 -8.88 -8.76
C PHE A 40 4.60 -9.16 -10.27
N GLY A 41 3.69 -10.04 -10.71
CA GLY A 41 3.48 -10.29 -12.14
C GLY A 41 2.93 -9.06 -12.88
N VAL A 42 2.09 -8.25 -12.22
CA VAL A 42 1.58 -7.00 -12.78
C VAL A 42 2.68 -5.93 -12.83
N LEU A 43 3.50 -5.81 -11.76
CA LEU A 43 4.63 -4.88 -11.74
C LEU A 43 5.51 -5.02 -12.99
N GLN A 44 5.83 -6.25 -13.39
CA GLN A 44 6.69 -6.53 -14.55
C GLN A 44 6.08 -6.08 -15.91
N ARG A 45 4.78 -5.79 -15.97
CA ARG A 45 4.18 -5.18 -17.17
C ARG A 45 4.42 -3.66 -17.25
N HIS A 46 4.63 -3.02 -16.10
CA HIS A 46 4.76 -1.56 -15.99
C HIS A 46 6.20 -1.10 -15.79
N LEU A 47 7.03 -1.95 -15.17
CA LEU A 47 8.39 -1.61 -14.79
C LEU A 47 9.27 -2.86 -14.77
N ASP A 48 10.50 -2.73 -15.24
CA ASP A 48 11.55 -3.68 -14.90
C ASP A 48 11.85 -3.59 -13.40
N PRO A 49 11.68 -4.68 -12.61
CA PRO A 49 11.88 -4.65 -11.16
C PRO A 49 13.26 -4.19 -10.69
N TRP A 50 14.28 -4.26 -11.57
CA TRP A 50 15.62 -3.73 -11.29
C TRP A 50 15.65 -2.21 -11.14
N LEU A 51 14.67 -1.51 -11.71
CA LEU A 51 14.57 -0.04 -11.68
C LEU A 51 13.87 0.50 -10.43
N LEU A 52 13.44 -0.37 -9.50
CA LEU A 52 12.90 0.07 -8.22
C LEU A 52 13.98 0.71 -7.36
N ASP A 53 13.69 1.88 -6.81
CA ASP A 53 14.56 2.60 -5.88
C ASP A 53 14.28 2.22 -4.42
N ALA A 54 13.02 1.91 -4.09
CA ALA A 54 12.62 1.41 -2.77
C ALA A 54 11.25 0.71 -2.80
N VAL A 55 10.97 -0.03 -1.72
CA VAL A 55 9.64 -0.52 -1.36
C VAL A 55 9.25 0.05 -0.01
N VAL A 56 7.98 0.44 0.15
CA VAL A 56 7.35 0.72 1.45
C VAL A 56 6.28 -0.33 1.70
N LEU A 57 6.35 -1.03 2.81
CA LEU A 57 5.29 -1.92 3.28
C LEU A 57 4.51 -1.22 4.39
N SER A 58 3.21 -1.01 4.14
CA SER A 58 2.31 -0.40 5.12
C SER A 58 2.21 -1.26 6.38
N HIS A 59 2.05 -2.56 6.19
CA HIS A 59 2.02 -3.58 7.26
C HIS A 59 2.34 -4.98 6.68
N LEU A 60 2.25 -6.04 7.51
CA LEU A 60 2.78 -7.35 7.16
C LEU A 60 1.72 -8.45 6.96
N HIS A 61 0.45 -8.09 6.70
CA HIS A 61 -0.52 -9.05 6.19
C HIS A 61 -0.15 -9.52 4.78
N ALA A 62 -0.57 -10.73 4.43
CA ALA A 62 -0.14 -11.39 3.19
C ALA A 62 -0.56 -10.62 1.93
N ASP A 63 -1.73 -10.01 1.95
CA ASP A 63 -2.26 -9.22 0.85
C ASP A 63 -1.57 -7.86 0.66
N HIS A 64 -0.55 -7.56 1.50
CA HIS A 64 0.33 -6.39 1.35
C HIS A 64 1.81 -6.75 1.13
N CYS A 65 2.24 -7.98 1.44
CA CYS A 65 3.66 -8.32 1.38
C CYS A 65 4.00 -9.70 0.81
N ALA A 66 3.03 -10.54 0.41
CA ALA A 66 3.32 -11.93 0.02
C ALA A 66 4.26 -12.03 -1.18
N ASP A 67 4.12 -11.17 -2.18
CA ASP A 67 4.95 -11.21 -3.39
C ASP A 67 6.36 -10.62 -3.19
N MET A 68 6.68 -10.10 -2.00
CA MET A 68 8.05 -9.78 -1.65
C MET A 68 8.97 -11.00 -1.76
N THR A 69 8.44 -12.20 -1.54
CA THR A 69 9.20 -13.45 -1.75
C THR A 69 9.56 -13.65 -3.24
N ASN A 70 8.67 -13.30 -4.15
CA ASN A 70 8.93 -13.33 -5.60
C ASN A 70 9.98 -12.28 -6.01
N LEU A 71 9.92 -11.09 -5.41
CA LEU A 71 10.93 -10.04 -5.63
C LEU A 71 12.31 -10.49 -5.12
N VAL A 72 12.40 -11.16 -3.97
CA VAL A 72 13.65 -11.77 -3.46
C VAL A 72 14.20 -12.78 -4.45
N VAL A 73 13.36 -13.71 -4.95
CA VAL A 73 13.78 -14.71 -5.95
C VAL A 73 14.30 -14.04 -7.22
N HIS A 74 13.57 -13.04 -7.71
CA HIS A 74 13.99 -12.27 -8.90
C HIS A 74 15.34 -11.60 -8.68
N ARG A 75 15.53 -10.89 -7.57
CA ARG A 75 16.79 -10.18 -7.28
C ARG A 75 17.98 -11.11 -7.02
N ARG A 76 17.74 -12.32 -6.54
CA ARG A 76 18.80 -13.26 -6.16
C ARG A 76 19.21 -14.21 -7.29
N TYR A 77 18.27 -14.58 -8.16
CA TYR A 77 18.47 -15.70 -9.08
C TYR A 77 18.19 -15.40 -10.55
N HIS A 78 17.71 -14.20 -10.90
CA HIS A 78 17.47 -13.88 -12.31
C HIS A 78 18.77 -13.93 -13.10
N PRO A 79 18.83 -14.63 -14.24
CA PRO A 79 20.08 -14.82 -15.00
C PRO A 79 20.67 -13.50 -15.54
N ASP A 80 19.82 -12.52 -15.81
CA ASP A 80 20.21 -11.20 -16.32
C ASP A 80 20.35 -10.15 -15.20
N ALA A 81 20.55 -10.59 -13.94
CA ALA A 81 20.77 -9.68 -12.83
C ALA A 81 21.97 -8.77 -13.12
N PRO A 82 21.84 -7.44 -12.97
CA PRO A 82 22.98 -6.53 -13.09
C PRO A 82 24.09 -6.90 -12.09
N ALA A 83 25.37 -6.80 -12.52
CA ALA A 83 26.51 -7.30 -11.75
C ALA A 83 26.70 -6.59 -10.39
N ASP A 84 26.27 -5.33 -10.27
CA ASP A 84 26.51 -4.46 -9.11
C ASP A 84 25.19 -3.94 -8.50
N VAL A 85 24.15 -4.79 -8.42
CA VAL A 85 22.87 -4.40 -7.82
C VAL A 85 22.98 -4.32 -6.30
N ALA A 86 22.84 -3.11 -5.75
CA ALA A 86 22.75 -2.91 -4.32
C ALA A 86 21.46 -3.53 -3.74
N PRO A 87 21.47 -3.96 -2.46
CA PRO A 87 20.25 -4.34 -1.77
C PRO A 87 19.18 -3.26 -1.84
N LEU A 88 17.95 -3.62 -2.21
CA LEU A 88 16.84 -2.70 -2.37
C LEU A 88 16.37 -2.19 -1.01
N PRO A 89 16.27 -0.87 -0.78
CA PRO A 89 15.69 -0.32 0.44
C PRO A 89 14.24 -0.77 0.62
N VAL A 90 13.91 -1.32 1.79
CA VAL A 90 12.55 -1.73 2.17
C VAL A 90 12.20 -1.07 3.50
N PHE A 91 11.29 -0.09 3.44
CA PHE A 91 10.71 0.55 4.61
C PHE A 91 9.50 -0.27 5.06
N GLY A 92 9.42 -0.63 6.32
CA GLY A 92 8.31 -1.42 6.83
C GLY A 92 8.26 -1.47 8.36
N PRO A 93 7.27 -2.17 8.92
CA PRO A 93 7.21 -2.47 10.35
C PRO A 93 8.48 -3.10 10.88
N ALA A 94 8.70 -3.03 12.19
CA ALA A 94 9.92 -3.52 12.82
C ALA A 94 10.22 -5.00 12.52
N ASP A 95 9.17 -5.81 12.41
CA ASP A 95 9.27 -7.26 12.16
C ASP A 95 9.43 -7.63 10.68
N THR A 96 9.56 -6.66 9.76
CA THR A 96 9.69 -6.93 8.31
C THR A 96 10.78 -7.96 7.96
N PRO A 97 12.03 -7.87 8.51
CA PRO A 97 13.06 -8.84 8.18
C PRO A 97 12.66 -10.28 8.57
N ALA A 98 12.15 -10.45 9.79
CA ALA A 98 11.76 -11.75 10.32
C ALA A 98 10.55 -12.32 9.56
N ARG A 99 9.56 -11.47 9.24
CA ARG A 99 8.36 -11.86 8.50
C ARG A 99 8.68 -12.33 7.09
N LEU A 100 9.56 -11.62 6.38
CA LEU A 100 9.93 -11.99 5.02
C LEU A 100 10.85 -13.21 4.99
N ALA A 101 11.80 -13.33 5.92
CA ALA A 101 12.61 -14.53 6.07
C ALA A 101 11.74 -15.77 6.37
N TYR A 102 10.73 -15.62 7.24
CA TYR A 102 9.77 -16.69 7.53
C TYR A 102 8.95 -17.10 6.30
N ALA A 103 8.51 -16.14 5.50
CA ALA A 103 7.71 -16.40 4.29
C ALA A 103 8.54 -17.04 3.17
N TYR A 104 9.84 -16.69 3.09
CA TYR A 104 10.76 -17.20 2.06
C TYR A 104 11.26 -18.60 2.34
N ALA A 105 11.55 -18.92 3.60
CA ALA A 105 12.13 -20.20 4.01
C ALA A 105 11.18 -21.38 3.77
N ALA A 106 11.69 -22.47 3.20
CA ALA A 106 10.91 -23.67 2.90
C ALA A 106 10.71 -24.60 4.12
N SER A 107 11.50 -24.43 5.19
CA SER A 107 11.41 -25.26 6.40
C SER A 107 11.67 -24.45 7.68
N PRO A 108 11.28 -24.99 8.86
CA PRO A 108 11.60 -24.34 10.14
C PRO A 108 13.13 -24.19 10.38
N GLU A 109 13.92 -25.16 9.94
CA GLU A 109 15.38 -25.15 10.08
C GLU A 109 15.98 -24.05 9.19
N GLU A 110 15.51 -23.90 7.97
CA GLU A 110 15.95 -22.86 7.05
C GLU A 110 15.63 -21.46 7.56
N ARG A 111 14.49 -21.28 8.25
CA ARG A 111 14.12 -19.97 8.84
C ARG A 111 15.18 -19.41 9.75
N ALA A 112 15.82 -20.26 10.56
CA ALA A 112 16.83 -19.82 11.53
C ALA A 112 18.10 -19.27 10.86
N SER A 113 18.34 -19.62 9.59
CA SER A 113 19.51 -19.23 8.82
C SER A 113 19.19 -18.33 7.63
N THR A 114 17.90 -18.06 7.35
CA THR A 114 17.52 -17.19 6.23
C THR A 114 17.89 -15.76 6.52
N ASP A 115 18.80 -15.22 5.72
CA ASP A 115 19.16 -13.81 5.67
C ASP A 115 18.82 -13.28 4.26
N LEU A 116 18.11 -12.17 4.20
CA LEU A 116 17.72 -11.51 2.96
C LEU A 116 18.48 -10.17 2.75
N SER A 117 19.46 -9.88 3.60
CA SER A 117 20.23 -8.61 3.55
C SER A 117 21.15 -8.50 2.33
N ASP A 118 21.37 -9.61 1.62
CA ASP A 118 22.07 -9.64 0.34
C ASP A 118 21.27 -8.96 -0.80
N VAL A 119 19.95 -8.93 -0.70
CA VAL A 119 19.05 -8.37 -1.73
C VAL A 119 18.12 -7.28 -1.24
N LEU A 120 17.88 -7.16 0.08
CA LEU A 120 17.01 -6.16 0.70
C LEU A 120 17.73 -5.41 1.83
N ALA A 121 17.64 -4.07 1.82
CA ALA A 121 18.16 -3.20 2.86
C ALA A 121 17.02 -2.67 3.74
N PHE A 122 16.77 -3.32 4.86
CA PHE A 122 15.63 -3.00 5.74
C PHE A 122 15.78 -1.66 6.46
N ARG A 123 14.69 -0.90 6.49
CA ARG A 123 14.51 0.40 7.15
C ARG A 123 13.19 0.37 7.94
N LYS A 124 13.12 1.10 9.04
CA LYS A 124 11.85 1.25 9.77
C LYS A 124 10.95 2.24 9.04
N ALA A 125 9.69 1.87 8.79
CA ALA A 125 8.71 2.78 8.21
C ALA A 125 8.55 4.04 9.08
N ALA A 126 8.52 3.90 10.41
CA ALA A 126 8.38 5.00 11.36
C ALA A 126 9.41 6.14 11.19
N ASP A 127 10.58 5.86 10.60
CA ASP A 127 11.63 6.87 10.43
C ASP A 127 11.33 7.81 9.23
N GLY A 128 10.44 7.40 8.30
CA GLY A 128 10.24 8.13 7.04
C GLY A 128 11.55 8.29 6.26
N GLY A 129 11.67 9.36 5.49
CA GLY A 129 12.94 9.70 4.81
C GLY A 129 12.78 10.17 3.37
N THR A 130 13.83 9.96 2.57
CA THR A 130 13.84 10.30 1.14
C THR A 130 14.19 9.08 0.31
N VAL A 131 13.58 8.98 -0.87
CA VAL A 131 13.89 8.00 -1.91
C VAL A 131 14.03 8.77 -3.21
N GLY A 132 15.25 8.92 -3.72
CA GLY A 132 15.50 9.81 -4.86
C GLY A 132 14.94 11.21 -4.61
N ASP A 133 14.02 11.64 -5.48
CA ASP A 133 13.36 12.95 -5.40
C ASP A 133 12.09 12.94 -4.53
N LEU A 134 11.70 11.78 -4.00
CA LEU A 134 10.50 11.63 -3.16
C LEU A 134 10.82 11.86 -1.69
N THR A 135 9.95 12.59 -0.99
CA THR A 135 9.94 12.70 0.47
C THR A 135 8.85 11.81 1.03
N LEU A 136 9.19 10.97 2.02
CA LEU A 136 8.29 10.03 2.68
C LEU A 136 8.04 10.46 4.12
N ARG A 137 6.77 10.57 4.50
CA ARG A 137 6.32 10.71 5.89
C ARG A 137 5.35 9.58 6.20
N THR A 138 5.42 9.04 7.40
CA THR A 138 4.56 7.96 7.85
C THR A 138 4.02 8.24 9.24
N VAL A 139 2.84 7.72 9.52
CA VAL A 139 2.25 7.71 10.86
C VAL A 139 1.68 6.33 11.17
N PRO A 140 1.70 5.88 12.43
CA PRO A 140 0.99 4.66 12.80
C PRO A 140 -0.51 4.87 12.63
N VAL A 141 -1.24 3.80 12.30
CA VAL A 141 -2.68 3.81 12.08
C VAL A 141 -3.40 2.74 12.92
N ALA A 142 -4.73 2.82 12.98
CA ALA A 142 -5.56 1.96 13.81
C ALA A 142 -5.79 0.58 13.14
N HIS A 143 -4.86 -0.34 13.36
CA HIS A 143 -4.92 -1.71 12.83
C HIS A 143 -4.40 -2.70 13.87
N PRO A 144 -4.87 -4.00 13.90
CA PRO A 144 -4.47 -4.99 14.93
C PRO A 144 -2.98 -5.32 14.97
N VAL A 145 -2.25 -5.06 13.90
CA VAL A 145 -0.79 -5.21 13.81
C VAL A 145 -0.13 -3.86 13.58
N GLU A 146 1.20 -3.78 13.75
CA GLU A 146 1.96 -2.58 13.41
C GLU A 146 1.72 -2.20 11.95
N ALA A 147 1.08 -1.04 11.71
CA ALA A 147 0.67 -0.56 10.40
C ALA A 147 0.86 0.95 10.28
N TYR A 148 1.11 1.41 9.07
CA TYR A 148 1.44 2.80 8.76
C TYR A 148 0.66 3.32 7.55
N ALA A 149 0.14 4.54 7.67
CA ALA A 149 -0.17 5.37 6.51
C ALA A 149 1.12 6.03 6.00
N VAL A 150 1.14 6.32 4.70
CA VAL A 150 2.32 6.86 4.01
C VAL A 150 1.94 8.09 3.20
N ARG A 151 2.61 9.22 3.44
CA ARG A 151 2.54 10.42 2.60
C ARG A 151 3.80 10.51 1.74
N VAL A 152 3.61 10.68 0.43
CA VAL A 152 4.65 10.84 -0.56
C VAL A 152 4.54 12.22 -1.20
N GLU A 153 5.62 12.98 -1.21
CA GLU A 153 5.66 14.34 -1.73
C GLU A 153 6.77 14.52 -2.78
N HIS A 154 6.45 15.26 -3.86
CA HIS A 154 7.41 15.64 -4.90
C HIS A 154 6.94 16.90 -5.64
N GLY A 155 7.81 17.93 -5.71
CA GLY A 155 7.57 19.12 -6.54
C GLY A 155 6.29 19.91 -6.20
N GLY A 156 5.82 19.82 -4.96
CA GLY A 156 4.56 20.43 -4.50
C GLY A 156 3.34 19.51 -4.62
N ALA A 157 3.43 18.38 -5.31
CA ALA A 157 2.39 17.35 -5.36
C ALA A 157 2.48 16.41 -4.14
N SER A 158 1.34 15.91 -3.68
CA SER A 158 1.24 15.08 -2.47
C SER A 158 0.18 13.98 -2.60
N LEU A 159 0.59 12.75 -2.28
CA LEU A 159 -0.26 11.56 -2.22
C LEU A 159 -0.16 10.94 -0.84
N VAL A 160 -1.31 10.60 -0.25
CA VAL A 160 -1.36 9.82 0.99
C VAL A 160 -2.02 8.48 0.71
N TYR A 161 -1.39 7.40 1.17
CA TYR A 161 -1.96 6.06 1.20
C TYR A 161 -2.29 5.68 2.65
N SER A 162 -3.51 5.25 2.89
CA SER A 162 -3.98 4.93 4.24
C SER A 162 -3.31 3.69 4.85
N GLY A 163 -2.85 2.74 4.03
CA GLY A 163 -2.69 1.36 4.48
C GLY A 163 -4.04 0.80 4.94
N ASP A 164 -4.03 -0.29 5.70
CA ASP A 164 -5.22 -0.81 6.37
C ASP A 164 -5.39 -0.12 7.73
N THR A 165 -6.57 0.42 7.96
CA THR A 165 -6.86 1.18 9.19
C THR A 165 -8.34 1.32 9.45
N GLY A 166 -8.75 1.26 10.70
CA GLY A 166 -9.98 1.86 11.16
C GLY A 166 -9.90 3.40 11.17
N PRO A 167 -10.98 4.12 11.54
CA PRO A 167 -10.95 5.57 11.69
C PRO A 167 -9.81 6.03 12.61
N CYS A 168 -8.96 6.95 12.09
CA CYS A 168 -7.72 7.33 12.75
C CYS A 168 -7.43 8.82 12.57
N ALA A 169 -7.24 9.55 13.67
CA ALA A 169 -6.93 10.98 13.64
C ALA A 169 -5.55 11.26 13.01
N ASP A 170 -4.57 10.39 13.24
CA ASP A 170 -3.24 10.55 12.68
C ASP A 170 -3.24 10.46 11.15
N LEU A 171 -4.13 9.65 10.55
CA LEU A 171 -4.33 9.62 9.10
C LEU A 171 -4.90 10.95 8.59
N VAL A 172 -5.88 11.54 9.30
CA VAL A 172 -6.46 12.84 8.92
C VAL A 172 -5.39 13.91 8.94
N GLU A 173 -4.56 13.96 10.01
CA GLU A 173 -3.45 14.92 10.13
C GLU A 173 -2.40 14.70 9.02
N LEU A 174 -2.02 13.46 8.74
CA LEU A 174 -1.06 13.15 7.68
C LEU A 174 -1.58 13.56 6.30
N ALA A 175 -2.89 13.40 6.07
CA ALA A 175 -3.55 13.70 4.80
C ALA A 175 -3.95 15.18 4.64
N GLU A 176 -3.73 16.03 5.65
CA GLU A 176 -4.13 17.43 5.59
C GLU A 176 -3.63 18.12 4.31
N GLY A 177 -4.59 18.65 3.51
CA GLY A 177 -4.32 19.34 2.27
C GLY A 177 -3.62 18.53 1.17
N ALA A 178 -3.63 17.20 1.24
CA ALA A 178 -3.04 16.37 0.19
C ALA A 178 -3.84 16.48 -1.13
N ASP A 179 -3.14 16.41 -2.27
CA ASP A 179 -3.80 16.42 -3.57
C ASP A 179 -4.63 15.15 -3.79
N VAL A 180 -4.11 14.00 -3.31
CA VAL A 180 -4.76 12.69 -3.42
C VAL A 180 -4.68 11.94 -2.10
N LEU A 181 -5.82 11.42 -1.65
CA LEU A 181 -5.90 10.38 -0.62
C LEU A 181 -6.31 9.06 -1.29
N LEU A 182 -5.40 8.08 -1.32
CA LEU A 182 -5.67 6.70 -1.69
C LEU A 182 -6.03 5.94 -0.40
N CYS A 183 -7.32 5.69 -0.21
CA CYS A 183 -7.86 5.20 1.06
C CYS A 183 -8.54 3.85 0.91
N GLU A 184 -8.29 2.95 1.84
CA GLU A 184 -9.06 1.72 1.93
C GLU A 184 -10.55 1.99 2.12
N ALA A 185 -11.40 1.05 1.64
CA ALA A 185 -12.82 0.97 1.93
C ALA A 185 -13.25 -0.50 1.87
N SER A 186 -13.16 -1.19 3.00
CA SER A 186 -13.22 -2.66 2.99
C SER A 186 -14.61 -3.24 3.25
N TRP A 187 -15.59 -2.41 3.65
CA TRP A 187 -16.96 -2.85 3.88
C TRP A 187 -17.99 -1.71 3.87
N PRO A 188 -19.27 -2.03 3.66
CA PRO A 188 -20.35 -1.07 3.85
C PRO A 188 -20.42 -0.58 5.30
N HIS A 189 -20.81 0.67 5.49
CA HIS A 189 -20.90 1.28 6.83
C HIS A 189 -21.94 0.58 7.70
N VAL A 190 -23.04 0.14 7.11
CA VAL A 190 -24.09 -0.61 7.77
C VAL A 190 -24.25 -1.97 7.10
N VAL A 191 -24.16 -3.05 7.87
CA VAL A 191 -24.47 -4.41 7.38
C VAL A 191 -25.64 -4.98 8.18
N PRO A 192 -26.84 -5.07 7.60
CA PRO A 192 -28.02 -5.55 8.31
C PRO A 192 -27.81 -6.90 8.97
N GLY A 193 -28.14 -7.00 10.25
CA GLY A 193 -27.98 -8.23 11.04
C GLY A 193 -26.55 -8.53 11.51
N ARG A 194 -25.58 -7.66 11.17
CA ARG A 194 -24.19 -7.81 11.58
C ARG A 194 -23.69 -6.62 12.40
N TRP A 195 -23.79 -5.40 11.86
CA TRP A 195 -23.46 -4.16 12.56
C TRP A 195 -24.23 -2.96 12.01
N THR A 196 -24.40 -1.94 12.85
CA THR A 196 -24.87 -0.59 12.48
C THR A 196 -23.73 0.43 12.44
N GLU A 197 -22.60 0.09 13.08
CA GLU A 197 -21.31 0.79 13.02
C GLU A 197 -20.21 -0.25 12.81
N PRO A 198 -19.26 -0.05 11.89
CA PRO A 198 -18.16 -1.00 11.65
C PRO A 198 -17.22 -1.09 12.85
N PRO A 199 -16.44 -2.18 12.99
CA PRO A 199 -15.32 -2.24 13.95
C PRO A 199 -14.36 -1.07 13.77
N GLY A 200 -14.00 -0.40 14.87
CA GLY A 200 -13.26 0.87 14.82
C GLY A 200 -11.73 0.76 14.69
N ASP A 201 -11.17 -0.45 14.71
CA ASP A 201 -9.74 -0.68 14.80
C ASP A 201 -9.21 -1.69 13.75
N LEU A 202 -9.95 -1.88 12.66
CA LEU A 202 -9.61 -2.88 11.65
C LEU A 202 -9.57 -2.28 10.25
N HIS A 203 -10.72 -1.83 9.74
CA HIS A 203 -10.85 -1.23 8.41
C HIS A 203 -11.88 -0.11 8.41
N MET A 204 -11.90 0.68 7.34
CA MET A 204 -12.90 1.71 7.10
C MET A 204 -14.00 1.24 6.15
N SER A 205 -15.19 1.84 6.32
CA SER A 205 -16.26 1.83 5.33
C SER A 205 -16.04 2.92 4.27
N GLY A 206 -16.78 2.85 3.16
CA GLY A 206 -16.78 3.92 2.18
C GLY A 206 -17.14 5.28 2.78
N ARG A 207 -18.14 5.31 3.70
CA ARG A 207 -18.52 6.52 4.43
C ARG A 207 -17.38 7.09 5.28
N GLN A 208 -16.70 6.25 6.06
CA GLN A 208 -15.58 6.68 6.91
C GLN A 208 -14.40 7.19 6.08
N ALA A 209 -14.10 6.55 4.94
CA ALA A 209 -13.09 7.06 4.00
C ALA A 209 -13.45 8.46 3.48
N GLY A 210 -14.72 8.69 3.12
CA GLY A 210 -15.23 10.01 2.74
C GLY A 210 -15.15 11.05 3.86
N GLU A 211 -15.50 10.67 5.10
CA GLU A 211 -15.40 11.54 6.28
C GLU A 211 -13.95 11.95 6.56
N HIS A 212 -12.98 11.02 6.43
CA HIS A 212 -11.54 11.32 6.57
C HIS A 212 -11.05 12.27 5.46
N ALA A 213 -11.45 12.02 4.21
CA ALA A 213 -11.12 12.90 3.08
C ALA A 213 -11.66 14.33 3.28
N ALA A 214 -12.89 14.46 3.78
CA ALA A 214 -13.49 15.75 4.08
C ALA A 214 -12.79 16.46 5.24
N ALA A 215 -12.48 15.74 6.32
CA ALA A 215 -11.79 16.30 7.50
C ALA A 215 -10.37 16.77 7.16
N ALA A 216 -9.64 16.02 6.32
CA ALA A 216 -8.29 16.37 5.88
C ALA A 216 -8.28 17.44 4.77
N GLY A 217 -9.41 17.74 4.13
CA GLY A 217 -9.50 18.72 3.05
C GLY A 217 -8.69 18.33 1.81
N VAL A 218 -8.68 17.04 1.44
CA VAL A 218 -7.92 16.53 0.30
C VAL A 218 -8.53 16.98 -1.03
N GLY A 219 -7.71 17.05 -2.08
CA GLY A 219 -8.17 17.43 -3.42
C GLY A 219 -9.01 16.33 -4.11
N ARG A 220 -8.68 15.05 -3.88
CA ARG A 220 -9.35 13.88 -4.48
C ARG A 220 -9.26 12.67 -3.53
N LEU A 221 -10.33 11.87 -3.49
CA LEU A 221 -10.37 10.56 -2.81
C LEU A 221 -10.36 9.44 -3.84
N LEU A 222 -9.42 8.51 -3.71
CA LEU A 222 -9.35 7.26 -4.46
C LEU A 222 -9.62 6.11 -3.50
N LEU A 223 -10.70 5.35 -3.71
CA LEU A 223 -11.04 4.18 -2.91
C LEU A 223 -10.30 2.94 -3.42
N THR A 224 -9.70 2.21 -2.50
CA THR A 224 -8.93 0.99 -2.78
C THR A 224 -9.16 -0.07 -1.71
N HIS A 225 -8.46 -1.19 -1.78
CA HIS A 225 -8.50 -2.30 -0.82
C HIS A 225 -9.93 -2.82 -0.62
N ILE A 226 -10.71 -2.90 -1.71
CA ILE A 226 -12.08 -3.40 -1.66
C ILE A 226 -12.07 -4.93 -1.80
N PRO A 227 -12.53 -5.67 -0.78
CA PRO A 227 -12.64 -7.12 -0.86
C PRO A 227 -13.57 -7.56 -1.99
N THR A 228 -13.26 -8.67 -2.64
CA THR A 228 -14.00 -9.17 -3.82
C THR A 228 -15.44 -9.55 -3.57
N TRP A 229 -15.85 -9.66 -2.32
CA TRP A 229 -17.24 -9.92 -1.89
C TRP A 229 -18.03 -8.66 -1.54
N CYS A 230 -17.43 -7.47 -1.65
CA CYS A 230 -18.09 -6.18 -1.47
C CYS A 230 -18.48 -5.58 -2.82
N ASP A 231 -19.59 -4.84 -2.87
CA ASP A 231 -19.96 -4.07 -4.05
C ASP A 231 -19.23 -2.71 -4.06
N PRO A 232 -18.30 -2.47 -4.99
CA PRO A 232 -17.60 -1.19 -5.07
C PRO A 232 -18.52 0.01 -5.29
N ALA A 233 -19.68 -0.18 -5.93
CA ALA A 233 -20.63 0.90 -6.17
C ALA A 233 -21.32 1.38 -4.88
N GLU A 234 -21.58 0.46 -3.94
CA GLU A 234 -22.12 0.81 -2.62
C GLU A 234 -21.12 1.66 -1.82
N LEU A 235 -19.84 1.22 -1.76
CA LEU A 235 -18.78 1.95 -1.05
C LEU A 235 -18.50 3.31 -1.68
N LEU A 236 -18.54 3.40 -3.01
CA LEU A 236 -18.42 4.65 -3.73
C LEU A 236 -19.55 5.63 -3.37
N ALA A 237 -20.79 5.15 -3.35
CA ALA A 237 -21.95 5.98 -3.00
C ALA A 237 -21.88 6.49 -1.56
N GLU A 238 -21.43 5.66 -0.62
CA GLU A 238 -21.18 6.05 0.78
C GLU A 238 -20.14 7.17 0.88
N ALA A 239 -19.00 7.01 0.20
CA ALA A 239 -17.92 7.99 0.22
C ALA A 239 -18.34 9.32 -0.44
N GLN A 240 -19.06 9.26 -1.57
CA GLN A 240 -19.61 10.46 -2.25
C GLN A 240 -20.64 11.22 -1.42
N ALA A 241 -21.36 10.52 -0.55
CA ALA A 241 -22.29 11.17 0.38
C ALA A 241 -21.57 11.91 1.52
N ALA A 242 -20.34 11.51 1.86
CA ALA A 242 -19.56 12.06 2.96
C ALA A 242 -18.49 13.09 2.53
N PHE A 243 -18.06 13.07 1.27
CA PHE A 243 -17.03 13.96 0.72
C PHE A 243 -17.52 14.65 -0.55
N ALA A 244 -17.47 16.00 -0.55
CA ALA A 244 -17.96 16.81 -1.68
C ALA A 244 -16.98 16.90 -2.87
N GLY A 245 -15.73 16.48 -2.68
CA GLY A 245 -14.71 16.45 -3.75
C GLY A 245 -14.85 15.25 -4.67
N PRO A 246 -13.98 15.12 -5.68
CA PRO A 246 -13.94 13.96 -6.58
C PRO A 246 -13.66 12.65 -5.85
N VAL A 247 -14.48 11.62 -6.07
CA VAL A 247 -14.31 10.27 -5.53
C VAL A 247 -14.34 9.25 -6.65
N GLU A 248 -13.37 8.35 -6.68
CA GLU A 248 -13.30 7.24 -7.63
C GLU A 248 -12.91 5.94 -6.91
N VAL A 249 -13.38 4.80 -7.41
CA VAL A 249 -12.82 3.48 -7.07
C VAL A 249 -11.70 3.17 -8.06
N VAL A 250 -10.52 2.85 -7.55
CA VAL A 250 -9.39 2.51 -8.42
C VAL A 250 -9.56 1.13 -9.06
N ALA A 251 -8.91 0.93 -10.20
CA ALA A 251 -8.87 -0.36 -10.90
C ALA A 251 -7.42 -0.74 -11.21
N PRO A 252 -7.10 -2.03 -11.34
CA PRO A 252 -5.78 -2.46 -11.81
C PRO A 252 -5.42 -1.83 -13.16
N ASP A 253 -4.13 -1.54 -13.33
CA ASP A 253 -3.54 -0.87 -14.49
C ASP A 253 -3.98 0.62 -14.67
N ALA A 254 -4.85 1.14 -13.77
CA ALA A 254 -5.20 2.57 -13.81
C ALA A 254 -3.99 3.45 -13.41
N VAL A 255 -3.92 4.62 -14.06
CA VAL A 255 -2.84 5.60 -13.85
C VAL A 255 -3.47 6.95 -13.50
N TYR A 256 -2.99 7.55 -12.42
CA TYR A 256 -3.45 8.85 -11.92
C TYR A 256 -2.27 9.84 -11.86
N GLU A 257 -2.47 11.02 -12.42
CA GLU A 257 -1.56 12.15 -12.19
C GLU A 257 -1.91 12.82 -10.85
N VAL A 258 -0.86 13.13 -10.09
CA VAL A 258 -0.92 13.76 -8.77
C VAL A 258 -0.23 15.12 -8.81
#